data_7c32df872dd16eb558962075812c51ff
#
_entry.id   7c32df872dd16eb558962075812c51ff
#
_cell.length_a   1.000
_cell.length_b   1.000
_cell.length_c   1.000
_cell.angle_alpha   90.00
_cell.angle_beta   90.00
_cell.angle_gamma   90.00
#
_symmetry.space_group_name_H-M   'P 1'
#
loop_
_entity.id
_entity.type
_entity.pdbx_description
1 polymer ?
#
loop_
_entity_poly.entity_id
_entity_poly.type
_entity_poly.pdbx_seq_one_letter_code
_entity_poly.pdbx_strand_id
1 'polypeptide(L)'
;MTQPTDIRRVRGLRPRALDLYSCAGGAGTGLQRAGFDVDGCDIADRPNYPFPYHRGEALKYLAHLIGTGEIYRYTFVHASPPCQHGCALTVGTNASQGWGGTHVDLVAPTRALLELTGLPFVIEQPNGRADLRKDLTLCGEMFGLGVIRHRNFELGGWTIEQPTHLPHRGRVRGYTEFIGRAFLATDALGVAA
;
A
#
# COMPACT_ATOMS: atom_id res chain seq x y z
N MET A 1 23.42 -20.18 3.37
CA MET A 1 22.07 -19.83 2.86
C MET A 1 22.12 -18.36 2.49
N THR A 2 22.28 -18.06 1.22
CA THR A 2 22.34 -16.72 0.66
C THR A 2 20.95 -16.08 0.76
N GLN A 3 20.84 -14.94 1.40
CA GLN A 3 19.60 -14.16 1.54
C GLN A 3 19.05 -13.80 0.15
N PRO A 4 17.72 -13.85 -0.08
CA PRO A 4 17.10 -13.57 -1.40
C PRO A 4 17.23 -12.13 -1.90
N THR A 5 17.87 -11.26 -1.14
CA THR A 5 17.98 -9.82 -1.40
C THR A 5 18.96 -9.43 -2.51
N ASP A 6 19.81 -10.35 -2.96
CA ASP A 6 20.92 -10.02 -3.86
C ASP A 6 20.59 -10.01 -5.37
N ILE A 7 19.40 -10.52 -5.75
CA ILE A 7 18.99 -10.65 -7.17
C ILE A 7 18.36 -9.36 -7.73
N ARG A 8 18.09 -8.36 -6.90
CA ARG A 8 17.13 -7.27 -7.20
C ARG A 8 17.72 -5.99 -7.77
N ARG A 9 19.03 -5.90 -7.91
CA ARG A 9 19.73 -4.78 -8.59
C ARG A 9 20.54 -5.25 -9.78
N VAL A 10 19.89 -5.76 -10.80
CA VAL A 10 20.49 -5.70 -12.13
C VAL A 10 20.46 -4.21 -12.52
N ARG A 11 21.64 -3.61 -12.72
CA ARG A 11 21.79 -2.20 -13.11
C ARG A 11 20.84 -1.89 -14.27
N GLY A 12 19.88 -0.99 -14.04
CA GLY A 12 18.95 -0.51 -15.06
C GLY A 12 17.49 -1.01 -14.95
N LEU A 13 17.17 -2.01 -14.11
CA LEU A 13 15.78 -2.42 -13.89
C LEU A 13 15.15 -1.63 -12.74
N ARG A 14 13.91 -1.18 -12.97
CA ARG A 14 13.11 -0.55 -11.92
C ARG A 14 12.65 -1.61 -10.92
N PRO A 15 12.64 -1.31 -9.61
CA PRO A 15 12.05 -2.21 -8.62
C PRO A 15 10.56 -2.39 -8.89
N ARG A 16 10.00 -3.56 -8.58
CA ARG A 16 8.58 -3.85 -8.79
C ARG A 16 7.80 -3.71 -7.49
N ALA A 17 6.62 -3.11 -7.58
CA ALA A 17 5.66 -3.02 -6.49
C ALA A 17 4.36 -3.74 -6.84
N LEU A 18 3.77 -4.42 -5.86
CA LEU A 18 2.43 -4.99 -5.94
C LEU A 18 1.45 -4.04 -5.26
N ASP A 19 0.38 -3.65 -5.95
CA ASP A 19 -0.70 -2.79 -5.44
C ASP A 19 -1.98 -3.62 -5.25
N LEU A 20 -2.23 -4.08 -4.02
CA LEU A 20 -3.40 -4.88 -3.64
C LEU A 20 -4.59 -3.97 -3.31
N TYR A 21 -5.79 -4.40 -3.73
CA TYR A 21 -7.03 -3.60 -3.66
C TYR A 21 -6.88 -2.29 -4.46
N SER A 22 -6.32 -2.41 -5.65
CA SER A 22 -5.75 -1.30 -6.42
C SER A 22 -6.77 -0.29 -6.94
N CYS A 23 -8.06 -0.63 -6.92
CA CYS A 23 -9.16 0.25 -7.35
C CYS A 23 -8.87 0.92 -8.71
N ALA A 24 -8.97 2.25 -8.80
CA ALA A 24 -8.70 3.01 -10.04
C ALA A 24 -7.21 3.31 -10.30
N GLY A 25 -6.29 2.78 -9.48
CA GLY A 25 -4.84 2.92 -9.70
C GLY A 25 -4.21 4.19 -9.13
N GLY A 26 -4.89 4.85 -8.19
CA GLY A 26 -4.33 6.05 -7.55
C GLY A 26 -3.03 5.78 -6.80
N ALA A 27 -3.00 4.70 -6.01
CA ALA A 27 -1.82 4.26 -5.29
C ALA A 27 -0.72 3.79 -6.25
N GLY A 28 -1.07 2.94 -7.21
CA GLY A 28 -0.14 2.46 -8.23
C GLY A 28 0.49 3.60 -9.04
N THR A 29 -0.28 4.65 -9.38
CA THR A 29 0.26 5.84 -10.05
C THR A 29 1.29 6.58 -9.20
N GLY A 30 1.05 6.69 -7.89
CA GLY A 30 2.02 7.28 -6.97
C GLY A 30 3.31 6.47 -6.90
N LEU A 31 3.21 5.14 -6.79
CA LEU A 31 4.37 4.23 -6.80
C LEU A 31 5.15 4.30 -8.12
N GLN A 32 4.44 4.34 -9.26
CA GLN A 32 5.08 4.49 -10.56
C GLN A 32 5.87 5.81 -10.66
N ARG A 33 5.32 6.93 -10.16
CA ARG A 33 6.01 8.22 -10.11
C ARG A 33 7.21 8.21 -9.14
N ALA A 34 7.15 7.40 -8.11
CA ALA A 34 8.28 7.18 -7.20
C ALA A 34 9.43 6.42 -7.85
N GLY A 35 9.16 5.61 -8.90
CA GLY A 35 10.19 4.89 -9.63
C GLY A 35 9.97 3.38 -9.72
N PHE A 36 8.83 2.85 -9.29
CA PHE A 36 8.51 1.43 -9.40
C PHE A 36 7.88 1.08 -10.76
N ASP A 37 8.05 -0.17 -11.16
CA ASP A 37 7.10 -0.85 -12.04
C ASP A 37 6.01 -1.47 -11.17
N VAL A 38 4.74 -1.31 -11.55
CA VAL A 38 3.59 -1.63 -10.71
C VAL A 38 2.72 -2.68 -11.35
N ASP A 39 2.32 -3.69 -10.57
CA ASP A 39 1.24 -4.62 -10.91
C ASP A 39 0.10 -4.42 -9.90
N GLY A 40 -1.14 -4.39 -10.38
CA GLY A 40 -2.34 -4.22 -9.55
C GLY A 40 -3.14 -5.51 -9.37
N CYS A 41 -3.90 -5.56 -8.26
CA CYS A 41 -4.91 -6.58 -8.04
C CYS A 41 -6.16 -5.98 -7.41
N ASP A 42 -7.33 -6.29 -7.97
CA ASP A 42 -8.64 -5.91 -7.41
C ASP A 42 -9.69 -6.95 -7.83
N ILE A 43 -10.74 -7.12 -7.02
CA ILE A 43 -11.82 -8.06 -7.31
C ILE A 43 -12.72 -7.55 -8.45
N ALA A 44 -12.89 -6.23 -8.56
CA ALA A 44 -13.72 -5.61 -9.59
C ALA A 44 -12.97 -5.51 -10.92
N ASP A 45 -13.70 -5.50 -11.99
CA ASP A 45 -13.15 -5.16 -13.30
C ASP A 45 -12.73 -3.69 -13.35
N ARG A 46 -11.50 -3.43 -13.79
CA ARG A 46 -10.89 -2.10 -13.83
C ARG A 46 -10.31 -1.82 -15.21
N PRO A 47 -11.13 -1.66 -16.24
CA PRO A 47 -10.66 -1.54 -17.64
C PRO A 47 -9.73 -0.35 -17.88
N ASN A 48 -9.79 0.67 -17.03
CA ASN A 48 -8.94 1.87 -17.11
C ASN A 48 -7.74 1.83 -16.12
N TYR A 49 -7.45 0.69 -15.49
CA TYR A 49 -6.26 0.57 -14.65
C TYR A 49 -5.01 0.70 -15.52
N PRO A 50 -4.08 1.62 -15.19
CA PRO A 50 -3.02 2.00 -16.12
C PRO A 50 -1.80 1.07 -16.16
N PHE A 51 -1.81 -0.01 -15.37
CA PHE A 51 -0.69 -0.95 -15.22
C PHE A 51 -1.13 -2.39 -15.46
N PRO A 52 -0.20 -3.37 -15.55
CA PRO A 52 -0.54 -4.79 -15.49
C PRO A 52 -1.46 -5.09 -14.31
N TYR A 53 -2.46 -5.92 -14.54
CA TYR A 53 -3.57 -6.07 -13.62
C TYR A 53 -4.04 -7.51 -13.51
N HIS A 54 -4.23 -7.96 -12.27
CA HIS A 54 -4.86 -9.23 -11.94
C HIS A 54 -6.27 -8.98 -11.39
N ARG A 55 -7.31 -9.45 -12.11
CA ARG A 55 -8.67 -9.46 -11.60
C ARG A 55 -8.89 -10.64 -10.67
N GLY A 56 -9.02 -10.40 -9.38
CA GLY A 56 -9.23 -11.44 -8.39
C GLY A 56 -9.29 -10.92 -6.97
N GLU A 57 -9.62 -11.80 -6.05
CA GLU A 57 -9.60 -11.51 -4.63
C GLU A 57 -8.15 -11.37 -4.15
N ALA A 58 -7.84 -10.21 -3.53
CA ALA A 58 -6.47 -9.85 -3.16
C ALA A 58 -5.80 -10.87 -2.22
N LEU A 59 -6.52 -11.38 -1.21
CA LEU A 59 -5.96 -12.37 -0.28
C LEU A 59 -5.65 -13.70 -0.97
N LYS A 60 -6.53 -14.17 -1.86
CA LYS A 60 -6.29 -15.40 -2.63
C LYS A 60 -5.11 -15.23 -3.57
N TYR A 61 -5.04 -14.09 -4.25
CA TYR A 61 -3.92 -13.79 -5.14
C TYR A 61 -2.60 -13.71 -4.39
N LEU A 62 -2.58 -13.00 -3.27
CA LEU A 62 -1.38 -12.91 -2.41
C LEU A 62 -0.95 -14.30 -1.90
N ALA A 63 -1.89 -15.11 -1.41
CA ALA A 63 -1.59 -16.47 -0.96
C ALA A 63 -1.04 -17.35 -2.11
N HIS A 64 -1.58 -17.21 -3.32
CA HIS A 64 -1.07 -17.89 -4.51
C HIS A 64 0.38 -17.49 -4.83
N LEU A 65 0.66 -16.17 -4.84
CA LEU A 65 2.02 -15.65 -5.09
C LEU A 65 3.03 -16.14 -4.05
N ILE A 66 2.61 -16.23 -2.78
CA ILE A 66 3.45 -16.79 -1.71
C ILE A 66 3.70 -18.28 -1.96
N GLY A 67 2.64 -19.06 -2.21
CA GLY A 67 2.72 -20.51 -2.41
C GLY A 67 3.56 -20.92 -3.63
N THR A 68 3.56 -20.12 -4.69
CA THR A 68 4.37 -20.35 -5.90
C THR A 68 5.77 -19.73 -5.83
N GLY A 69 6.05 -18.89 -4.84
CA GLY A 69 7.29 -18.11 -4.75
C GLY A 69 7.34 -16.91 -5.71
N GLU A 70 6.29 -16.66 -6.49
CA GLU A 70 6.24 -15.53 -7.42
C GLU A 70 6.21 -14.17 -6.70
N ILE A 71 5.87 -14.14 -5.41
CA ILE A 71 5.89 -12.92 -4.61
C ILE A 71 7.27 -12.26 -4.59
N TYR A 72 8.35 -13.04 -4.71
CA TYR A 72 9.72 -12.53 -4.67
C TYR A 72 10.17 -11.77 -5.92
N ARG A 73 9.32 -11.68 -6.94
CA ARG A 73 9.54 -10.73 -8.05
C ARG A 73 9.25 -9.27 -7.66
N TYR A 74 8.59 -9.05 -6.53
CA TYR A 74 8.34 -7.73 -5.98
C TYR A 74 9.35 -7.37 -4.90
N THR A 75 9.60 -6.08 -4.76
CA THR A 75 10.47 -5.50 -3.72
C THR A 75 9.68 -4.75 -2.67
N PHE A 76 8.40 -4.45 -2.96
CA PHE A 76 7.53 -3.67 -2.12
C PHE A 76 6.07 -4.05 -2.36
N VAL A 77 5.25 -4.07 -1.31
CA VAL A 77 3.81 -4.31 -1.42
C VAL A 77 3.03 -3.16 -0.79
N HIS A 78 2.10 -2.60 -1.55
CA HIS A 78 1.08 -1.68 -1.05
C HIS A 78 -0.26 -2.41 -0.95
N ALA A 79 -1.02 -2.17 0.11
CA ALA A 79 -2.37 -2.70 0.29
C ALA A 79 -3.30 -1.64 0.85
N SER A 80 -4.47 -1.48 0.25
CA SER A 80 -5.54 -0.60 0.75
C SER A 80 -6.85 -1.38 0.90
N PRO A 81 -6.94 -2.30 1.90
CA PRO A 81 -8.12 -3.13 2.09
C PRO A 81 -9.37 -2.29 2.32
N PRO A 82 -10.57 -2.79 1.92
CA PRO A 82 -11.83 -2.08 2.07
C PRO A 82 -12.06 -1.58 3.51
N CYS A 83 -12.40 -0.30 3.65
CA CYS A 83 -12.53 0.38 4.94
C CYS A 83 -13.96 0.39 5.50
N GLN A 84 -14.94 -0.21 4.80
CA GLN A 84 -16.37 -0.11 5.16
C GLN A 84 -16.70 -0.69 6.53
N HIS A 85 -15.90 -1.63 7.04
CA HIS A 85 -16.10 -2.20 8.38
C HIS A 85 -15.90 -1.16 9.49
N GLY A 86 -14.93 -0.26 9.37
CA GLY A 86 -14.48 0.52 10.52
C GLY A 86 -14.12 1.99 10.28
N CYS A 87 -14.43 2.58 9.11
CA CYS A 87 -14.07 3.97 8.89
C CYS A 87 -15.09 4.93 9.56
N ALA A 88 -14.61 6.10 10.01
CA ALA A 88 -15.42 7.09 10.71
C ALA A 88 -16.65 7.54 9.91
N LEU A 89 -16.61 7.48 8.57
CA LEU A 89 -17.72 7.87 7.70
C LEU A 89 -18.82 6.80 7.64
N THR A 90 -18.50 5.53 7.87
CA THR A 90 -19.45 4.42 7.71
C THR A 90 -19.99 3.89 9.02
N VAL A 91 -19.35 4.17 10.15
CA VAL A 91 -19.77 3.68 11.48
C VAL A 91 -21.21 4.08 11.82
N GLY A 92 -21.58 5.34 11.60
CA GLY A 92 -22.94 5.83 11.86
C GLY A 92 -23.96 5.21 10.91
N THR A 93 -23.65 5.16 9.61
CA THR A 93 -24.53 4.57 8.58
C THR A 93 -24.67 3.07 8.77
N ASN A 94 -23.59 2.35 9.05
CA ASN A 94 -23.62 0.91 9.32
C ASN A 94 -24.50 0.59 10.55
N ALA A 95 -24.39 1.39 11.62
CA ALA A 95 -25.22 1.23 12.80
C ALA A 95 -26.71 1.49 12.53
N SER A 96 -27.03 2.58 11.81
CA SER A 96 -28.43 2.97 11.51
C SER A 96 -29.11 2.05 10.48
N GLN A 97 -28.34 1.43 9.57
CA GLN A 97 -28.86 0.54 8.52
C GLN A 97 -28.73 -0.95 8.86
N GLY A 98 -28.20 -1.30 10.02
CA GLY A 98 -27.97 -2.69 10.40
C GLY A 98 -26.86 -3.41 9.62
N TRP A 99 -25.98 -2.69 8.92
CA TRP A 99 -24.94 -3.25 8.08
C TRP A 99 -23.63 -3.54 8.82
N GLY A 100 -23.57 -3.29 10.13
CA GLY A 100 -22.36 -3.46 10.93
C GLY A 100 -21.76 -4.88 10.92
N GLY A 101 -22.60 -5.91 10.67
CA GLY A 101 -22.15 -7.31 10.54
C GLY A 101 -21.87 -7.79 9.12
N THR A 102 -22.10 -6.95 8.09
CA THR A 102 -21.97 -7.37 6.68
C THR A 102 -20.60 -7.06 6.09
N HIS A 103 -19.85 -6.17 6.70
CA HIS A 103 -18.51 -5.78 6.23
C HIS A 103 -17.43 -6.52 7.02
N VAL A 104 -16.67 -7.34 6.33
CA VAL A 104 -15.53 -8.07 6.91
C VAL A 104 -14.35 -7.12 7.04
N ASP A 105 -13.68 -7.13 8.20
CA ASP A 105 -12.39 -6.46 8.36
C ASP A 105 -11.31 -7.29 7.66
N LEU A 106 -10.70 -6.70 6.63
CA LEU A 106 -9.63 -7.34 5.85
C LEU A 106 -8.22 -6.86 6.25
N VAL A 107 -8.08 -5.94 7.21
CA VAL A 107 -6.75 -5.43 7.63
C VAL A 107 -5.93 -6.55 8.27
N ALA A 108 -6.48 -7.24 9.27
CA ALA A 108 -5.78 -8.31 9.98
C ALA A 108 -5.35 -9.48 9.07
N PRO A 109 -6.21 -10.08 8.22
CA PRO A 109 -5.79 -11.13 7.33
C PRO A 109 -4.82 -10.65 6.23
N THR A 110 -4.93 -9.40 5.76
CA THR A 110 -3.97 -8.82 4.83
C THR A 110 -2.59 -8.72 5.49
N ARG A 111 -2.52 -8.17 6.71
CA ARG A 111 -1.28 -8.08 7.49
C ARG A 111 -0.62 -9.45 7.66
N ALA A 112 -1.38 -10.43 8.09
CA ALA A 112 -0.85 -11.78 8.33
C ALA A 112 -0.19 -12.38 7.08
N LEU A 113 -0.81 -12.25 5.91
CA LEU A 113 -0.21 -12.72 4.66
C LEU A 113 1.00 -11.88 4.24
N LEU A 114 0.96 -10.55 4.42
CA LEU A 114 2.09 -9.68 4.09
C LEU A 114 3.31 -9.99 4.96
N GLU A 115 3.13 -10.24 6.24
CA GLU A 115 4.21 -10.64 7.16
C GLU A 115 4.87 -11.95 6.71
N LEU A 116 4.08 -12.93 6.20
CA LEU A 116 4.62 -14.18 5.65
C LEU A 116 5.50 -13.98 4.42
N THR A 117 5.34 -12.88 3.68
CA THR A 117 6.21 -12.60 2.51
C THR A 117 7.64 -12.26 2.90
N GLY A 118 7.86 -11.72 4.10
CA GLY A 118 9.14 -11.12 4.50
C GLY A 118 9.53 -9.87 3.68
N LEU A 119 8.66 -9.37 2.81
CA LEU A 119 8.90 -8.17 2.01
C LEU A 119 8.50 -6.91 2.78
N PRO A 120 9.14 -5.79 2.53
CA PRO A 120 8.65 -4.48 2.95
C PRO A 120 7.26 -4.19 2.38
N PHE A 121 6.37 -3.72 3.26
CA PHE A 121 5.00 -3.41 2.86
C PHE A 121 4.45 -2.15 3.54
N VAL A 122 3.32 -1.68 3.02
CA VAL A 122 2.49 -0.66 3.63
C VAL A 122 1.01 -1.04 3.52
N ILE A 123 0.25 -0.85 4.60
CA ILE A 123 -1.21 -0.96 4.62
C ILE A 123 -1.80 0.43 4.85
N GLU A 124 -2.70 0.86 3.97
CA GLU A 124 -3.38 2.16 4.04
C GLU A 124 -4.82 2.01 4.53
N GLN A 125 -5.22 2.90 5.46
CA GLN A 125 -6.61 3.06 5.86
C GLN A 125 -6.96 4.54 6.09
N PRO A 126 -8.22 4.95 5.85
CA PRO A 126 -8.71 6.24 6.31
C PRO A 126 -8.77 6.28 7.84
N ASN A 127 -8.94 7.47 8.41
CA ASN A 127 -9.24 7.61 9.82
C ASN A 127 -10.49 6.82 10.19
N GLY A 128 -10.41 6.01 11.25
CA GLY A 128 -11.49 5.14 11.70
C GLY A 128 -11.06 4.16 12.78
N ARG A 129 -11.86 3.09 12.92
CA ARG A 129 -11.67 2.05 13.93
C ARG A 129 -10.97 0.79 13.40
N ALA A 130 -10.40 0.83 12.19
CA ALA A 130 -9.64 -0.30 11.68
C ALA A 130 -8.50 -0.64 12.63
N ASP A 131 -8.25 -1.93 12.84
CA ASP A 131 -7.10 -2.42 13.61
C ASP A 131 -5.83 -2.25 12.77
N LEU A 132 -5.40 -1.00 12.67
CA LEU A 132 -4.21 -0.59 11.95
C LEU A 132 -3.22 0.07 12.92
N ARG A 133 -1.97 -0.37 12.91
CA ARG A 133 -0.89 0.41 13.51
C ARG A 133 -0.75 1.72 12.73
N LYS A 134 -0.66 2.82 13.44
CA LYS A 134 -0.52 4.15 12.83
C LYS A 134 0.94 4.58 12.89
N ASP A 135 1.76 3.92 12.10
CA ASP A 135 3.20 4.21 12.03
C ASP A 135 3.46 5.53 11.29
N LEU A 136 2.54 5.91 10.37
CA LEU A 136 2.61 7.14 9.61
C LEU A 136 1.21 7.69 9.37
N THR A 137 1.02 9.01 9.55
CA THR A 137 -0.21 9.71 9.18
C THR A 137 0.10 10.83 8.20
N LEU A 138 -0.54 10.80 7.05
CA LEU A 138 -0.38 11.82 6.00
C LEU A 138 -1.70 12.54 5.73
N CYS A 139 -1.62 13.81 5.35
CA CYS A 139 -2.77 14.64 4.98
C CYS A 139 -2.65 15.14 3.54
N GLY A 140 -3.78 15.27 2.84
CA GLY A 140 -3.80 15.75 1.46
C GLY A 140 -3.18 17.13 1.27
N GLU A 141 -3.31 18.02 2.25
CA GLU A 141 -2.70 19.35 2.23
C GLU A 141 -1.17 19.30 2.13
N MET A 142 -0.53 18.30 2.73
CA MET A 142 0.93 18.11 2.67
C MET A 142 1.43 17.95 1.23
N PHE A 143 0.56 17.53 0.32
CA PHE A 143 0.88 17.25 -1.09
C PHE A 143 0.20 18.20 -2.07
N GLY A 144 -0.40 19.29 -1.58
CA GLY A 144 -1.09 20.26 -2.41
C GLY A 144 -2.35 19.72 -3.10
N LEU A 145 -3.00 18.71 -2.50
CA LEU A 145 -4.22 18.11 -3.07
C LEU A 145 -5.48 18.94 -2.81
N GLY A 146 -5.38 20.07 -2.09
CA GLY A 146 -6.51 20.95 -1.79
C GLY A 146 -7.58 20.32 -0.89
N VAL A 147 -7.26 19.23 -0.20
CA VAL A 147 -8.20 18.53 0.69
C VAL A 147 -7.54 18.19 2.02
N ILE A 148 -8.29 18.40 3.12
CA ILE A 148 -7.93 17.91 4.44
C ILE A 148 -8.42 16.47 4.54
N ARG A 149 -7.58 15.51 4.18
CA ARG A 149 -7.90 14.10 4.20
C ARG A 149 -6.75 13.30 4.78
N HIS A 150 -6.91 12.88 6.03
CA HIS A 150 -5.91 12.06 6.70
C HIS A 150 -5.99 10.60 6.23
N ARG A 151 -4.81 10.01 6.04
CA ARG A 151 -4.60 8.59 5.79
C ARG A 151 -3.60 8.06 6.79
N ASN A 152 -3.92 6.93 7.38
CA ASN A 152 -3.04 6.21 8.28
C ASN A 152 -2.38 5.06 7.51
N PHE A 153 -1.12 4.85 7.80
CA PHE A 153 -0.31 3.81 7.16
C PHE A 153 0.38 2.99 8.24
N GLU A 154 0.28 1.68 8.08
CA GLU A 154 1.05 0.70 8.82
C GLU A 154 2.21 0.25 7.94
N LEU A 155 3.43 0.24 8.49
CA LEU A 155 4.65 -0.11 7.79
C LEU A 155 5.18 -1.46 8.30
N GLY A 156 5.56 -2.36 7.41
CA GLY A 156 6.17 -3.63 7.74
C GLY A 156 7.53 -3.80 7.07
N GLY A 157 8.53 -4.19 7.88
CA GLY A 157 9.89 -4.44 7.39
C GLY A 157 10.74 -3.20 7.08
N TRP A 158 10.22 -2.00 7.33
CA TRP A 158 10.93 -0.73 7.15
C TRP A 158 10.27 0.38 7.97
N THR A 159 10.92 1.54 8.09
CA THR A 159 10.43 2.71 8.84
C THR A 159 10.71 4.00 8.11
N ILE A 160 9.95 5.04 8.46
CA ILE A 160 10.13 6.41 8.00
C ILE A 160 9.73 7.36 9.13
N GLU A 161 10.41 8.47 9.27
CA GLU A 161 10.01 9.51 10.20
C GLU A 161 8.68 10.16 9.79
N GLN A 162 7.83 10.45 10.78
CA GLN A 162 6.59 11.19 10.56
C GLN A 162 6.93 12.59 10.05
N PRO A 163 6.55 12.98 8.83
CA PRO A 163 6.82 14.33 8.35
C PRO A 163 5.94 15.35 9.10
N THR A 164 6.45 16.58 9.23
CA THR A 164 5.66 17.67 9.79
C THR A 164 4.44 17.94 8.91
N HIS A 165 3.30 18.22 9.54
CA HIS A 165 2.05 18.58 8.86
C HIS A 165 2.12 20.01 8.30
N LEU A 166 3.02 20.22 7.33
CA LEU A 166 3.14 21.49 6.61
C LEU A 166 2.84 21.24 5.13
N PRO A 167 2.20 22.20 4.44
CA PRO A 167 1.99 22.08 2.99
C PRO A 167 3.34 21.93 2.28
N HIS A 168 3.57 20.78 1.68
CA HIS A 168 4.75 20.58 0.86
C HIS A 168 4.60 21.34 -0.46
N ARG A 169 5.32 22.43 -0.62
CA ARG A 169 5.46 23.13 -1.93
C ARG A 169 6.36 22.37 -2.91
N GLY A 170 6.45 21.04 -2.77
CA GLY A 170 7.38 20.20 -3.50
C GLY A 170 6.78 19.46 -4.69
N ARG A 171 7.64 18.68 -5.35
CA ARG A 171 7.33 17.93 -6.59
C ARG A 171 6.54 16.63 -6.34
N VAL A 172 6.28 16.26 -5.10
CA VAL A 172 5.58 15.02 -4.73
C VAL A 172 4.07 15.28 -4.73
N ARG A 173 3.31 14.50 -5.49
CA ARG A 173 1.89 14.75 -5.76
C ARG A 173 0.95 13.71 -5.16
N GLY A 174 1.30 13.12 -4.01
CA GLY A 174 0.40 12.19 -3.33
C GLY A 174 1.09 11.30 -2.31
N TYR A 175 0.27 10.63 -1.53
CA TYR A 175 0.71 9.81 -0.40
C TYR A 175 1.68 8.70 -0.83
N THR A 176 1.29 7.89 -1.81
CA THR A 176 2.07 6.72 -2.24
C THR A 176 3.30 7.08 -3.05
N GLU A 177 3.31 8.22 -3.75
CA GLU A 177 4.55 8.75 -4.33
C GLU A 177 5.55 9.14 -3.24
N PHE A 178 5.09 9.80 -2.16
CA PHE A 178 5.93 10.13 -1.00
C PHE A 178 6.49 8.87 -0.34
N ILE A 179 5.61 7.91 -0.02
CA ILE A 179 5.98 6.64 0.61
C ILE A 179 6.98 5.87 -0.26
N GLY A 180 6.70 5.73 -1.55
CA GLY A 180 7.58 5.01 -2.48
C GLY A 180 8.96 5.66 -2.63
N ARG A 181 9.04 6.99 -2.70
CA ARG A 181 10.33 7.72 -2.73
C ARG A 181 11.10 7.53 -1.43
N ALA A 182 10.42 7.62 -0.29
CA ALA A 182 11.02 7.42 1.01
C ALA A 182 11.56 5.99 1.14
N PHE A 183 10.79 4.98 0.75
CA PHE A 183 11.23 3.59 0.75
C PHE A 183 12.47 3.38 -0.13
N LEU A 184 12.48 3.91 -1.35
CA LEU A 184 13.64 3.79 -2.26
C LEU A 184 14.89 4.53 -1.76
N ALA A 185 14.72 5.51 -0.86
CA ALA A 185 15.83 6.23 -0.22
C ALA A 185 16.33 5.54 1.07
N THR A 186 15.62 4.52 1.56
CA THR A 186 16.08 3.75 2.72
C THR A 186 17.06 2.66 2.30
N ASP A 187 17.89 2.22 3.24
CA ASP A 187 18.80 1.07 3.05
C ASP A 187 18.05 -0.29 2.98
N ALA A 188 16.72 -0.28 3.05
CA ALA A 188 15.87 -1.47 2.99
C ALA A 188 16.06 -2.30 1.71
N LEU A 189 16.67 -1.70 0.66
CA LEU A 189 17.08 -2.41 -0.57
C LEU A 189 18.49 -3.04 -0.47
N GLY A 190 19.13 -2.99 0.71
CA GLY A 190 20.45 -3.60 0.91
C GLY A 190 21.59 -2.85 0.20
N VAL A 191 21.47 -1.53 0.05
CA VAL A 191 22.53 -0.69 -0.50
C VAL A 191 23.02 0.23 0.59
N ALA A 192 24.13 -0.16 1.21
CA ALA A 192 24.99 0.79 1.90
C ALA A 192 25.49 1.85 0.89
N ALA A 193 25.44 3.10 1.30
CA ALA A 193 26.00 4.23 0.56
C ALA A 193 27.49 4.05 0.28
#